data_fff5aa31674d6e16d0a0656e35c6d12c
#
_entry.id   fff5aa31674d6e16d0a0656e35c6d12c
#
_cell.length_a   1.000
_cell.length_b   1.000
_cell.length_c   1.000
_cell.angle_alpha   90.00
_cell.angle_beta   90.00
_cell.angle_gamma   90.00
#
_symmetry.space_group_name_H-M   'P 1'
#
loop_
_entity.id
_entity.type
_entity.pdbx_description
1 polymer ?
#
loop_
_entity_poly.entity_id
_entity_poly.type
_entity_poly.pdbx_seq_one_letter_code
_entity_poly.pdbx_strand_id
1 'polypeptide(L)'
;MPKKPLVTSKSILTHEIVERKIFFLRGKKVMLDRDLASLYGILTQNLNKAVSRNLDRFPEHFMFSLNKQEHQNLIFHFGTSSWGGTRKMPRAFTEHGILMLSSVLNSKRAIQVNIEIMNTFIKYREFMLTHQDLRLKIEELEKRYDSQFKVVFETLKELLDPPVNPNKRPIGFHA
;
A
#
# COMPACT_ATOMS: atom_id res chain seq x y z
N MET A 1 -7.29 -22.75 48.29
CA MET A 1 -7.88 -22.08 47.12
C MET A 1 -6.77 -21.73 46.13
N PRO A 2 -6.71 -22.33 44.96
CA PRO A 2 -5.68 -22.01 43.99
C PRO A 2 -6.01 -20.66 43.32
N LYS A 3 -5.06 -19.73 43.37
CA LYS A 3 -5.12 -18.45 42.65
C LYS A 3 -5.08 -18.73 41.13
N LYS A 4 -6.16 -18.34 40.43
CA LYS A 4 -6.18 -18.29 38.96
C LYS A 4 -4.96 -17.49 38.46
N PRO A 5 -4.21 -17.98 37.47
CA PRO A 5 -3.21 -17.16 36.82
C PRO A 5 -3.93 -16.06 36.04
N LEU A 6 -3.60 -14.83 36.34
CA LEU A 6 -3.90 -13.66 35.50
C LEU A 6 -3.21 -13.89 34.15
N VAL A 7 -4.01 -14.33 33.18
CA VAL A 7 -3.61 -14.30 31.77
C VAL A 7 -3.57 -12.85 31.37
N THR A 8 -2.41 -12.23 31.56
CA THR A 8 -2.06 -10.98 30.89
C THR A 8 -2.11 -11.28 29.42
N SER A 9 -3.17 -10.86 28.73
CA SER A 9 -3.21 -10.86 27.27
C SER A 9 -2.16 -9.88 26.79
N LYS A 10 -0.91 -10.33 26.72
CA LYS A 10 0.13 -9.75 25.92
C LYS A 10 -0.37 -9.86 24.50
N SER A 11 -0.92 -8.79 23.95
CA SER A 11 -1.29 -8.68 22.56
C SER A 11 -0.04 -9.07 21.77
N ILE A 12 -0.01 -10.31 21.29
CA ILE A 12 1.07 -10.82 20.47
C ILE A 12 0.97 -10.04 19.17
N LEU A 13 1.87 -9.07 18.99
CA LEU A 13 2.09 -8.42 17.70
C LEU A 13 2.64 -9.49 16.76
N THR A 14 1.74 -10.09 15.98
CA THR A 14 2.13 -11.04 14.95
C THR A 14 2.56 -10.27 13.70
N HIS A 15 3.51 -10.81 12.94
CA HIS A 15 3.93 -10.27 11.65
C HIS A 15 2.74 -9.95 10.74
N GLU A 16 1.71 -10.82 10.73
CA GLU A 16 0.49 -10.62 9.94
C GLU A 16 -0.25 -9.31 10.25
N ILE A 17 -0.28 -8.91 11.52
CA ILE A 17 -0.92 -7.65 11.93
C ILE A 17 -0.15 -6.46 11.38
N VAL A 18 1.18 -6.53 11.39
CA VAL A 18 2.06 -5.47 10.86
C VAL A 18 1.99 -5.42 9.34
N GLU A 19 2.05 -6.57 8.66
CA GLU A 19 1.99 -6.66 7.20
C GLU A 19 0.73 -6.01 6.62
N ARG A 20 -0.44 -6.26 7.24
CA ARG A 20 -1.71 -5.64 6.83
C ARG A 20 -1.76 -4.12 6.95
N LYS A 21 -0.80 -3.53 7.65
CA LYS A 21 -0.69 -2.07 7.88
C LYS A 21 0.41 -1.42 7.05
N ILE A 22 1.09 -2.19 6.20
CA ILE A 22 2.08 -1.69 5.26
C ILE A 22 1.40 -1.39 3.94
N PHE A 23 1.53 -0.15 3.47
CA PHE A 23 1.00 0.34 2.20
C PHE A 23 2.14 0.63 1.23
N PHE A 24 1.83 0.63 -0.06
CA PHE A 24 2.78 1.03 -1.09
C PHE A 24 2.36 2.37 -1.68
N LEU A 25 3.11 3.43 -1.36
CA LEU A 25 2.82 4.80 -1.78
C LEU A 25 4.08 5.47 -2.31
N ARG A 26 3.98 6.17 -3.43
CA ARG A 26 5.10 6.88 -4.08
C ARG A 26 6.33 5.99 -4.29
N GLY A 27 6.13 4.71 -4.66
CA GLY A 27 7.23 3.75 -4.84
C GLY A 27 7.90 3.28 -3.54
N LYS A 28 7.33 3.59 -2.37
CA LYS A 28 7.88 3.24 -1.06
C LYS A 28 6.86 2.48 -0.23
N LYS A 29 7.36 1.55 0.59
CA LYS A 29 6.56 0.92 1.63
C LYS A 29 6.48 1.85 2.83
N VAL A 30 5.26 2.09 3.29
CA VAL A 30 4.98 3.04 4.35
C VAL A 30 3.92 2.48 5.31
N MET A 31 3.89 3.03 6.52
CA MET A 31 2.79 2.83 7.47
C MET A 31 2.19 4.19 7.82
N LEU A 32 0.88 4.21 8.08
CA LEU A 32 0.18 5.45 8.42
C LEU A 32 0.30 5.77 9.92
N ASP A 33 0.25 7.04 10.25
CA ASP A 33 0.31 7.54 11.63
C ASP A 33 -0.70 6.89 12.57
N ARG A 34 -1.92 6.66 12.13
CA ARG A 34 -2.97 6.01 12.92
C ARG A 34 -2.66 4.53 13.20
N ASP A 35 -2.10 3.83 12.21
CA ASP A 35 -1.76 2.41 12.34
C ASP A 35 -0.57 2.24 13.27
N LEU A 36 0.44 3.09 13.15
CA LEU A 36 1.57 3.16 14.05
C LEU A 36 1.13 3.50 15.46
N ALA A 37 0.27 4.52 15.64
CA ALA A 37 -0.26 4.89 16.94
C ALA A 37 -1.00 3.71 17.61
N SER A 38 -1.81 2.98 16.85
CA SER A 38 -2.48 1.77 17.31
C SER A 38 -1.51 0.71 17.80
N LEU A 39 -0.44 0.44 17.05
CA LEU A 39 0.60 -0.53 17.42
C LEU A 39 1.37 -0.09 18.67
N TYR A 40 1.72 1.20 18.76
CA TYR A 40 2.36 1.77 19.94
C TYR A 40 1.44 1.87 21.16
N GLY A 41 0.11 1.74 20.97
CA GLY A 41 -0.87 1.88 22.04
C GLY A 41 -1.03 3.31 22.53
N ILE A 42 -0.91 4.28 21.63
CA ILE A 42 -1.07 5.71 21.92
C ILE A 42 -2.10 6.33 20.96
N LEU A 43 -2.59 7.50 21.31
CA LEU A 43 -3.48 8.24 20.41
C LEU A 43 -2.69 8.81 19.21
N THR A 44 -3.28 8.75 18.00
CA THR A 44 -2.68 9.33 16.78
C THR A 44 -2.30 10.80 16.96
N GLN A 45 -3.10 11.55 17.72
CA GLN A 45 -2.81 12.94 18.03
C GLN A 45 -1.50 13.10 18.84
N ASN A 46 -1.24 12.19 19.78
CA ASN A 46 -0.03 12.24 20.61
C ASN A 46 1.21 11.88 19.78
N LEU A 47 1.11 10.86 18.93
CA LEU A 47 2.16 10.53 17.97
C LEU A 47 2.47 11.74 17.08
N ASN A 48 1.44 12.32 16.47
CA ASN A 48 1.61 13.47 15.58
C ASN A 48 2.16 14.73 16.30
N LYS A 49 1.81 14.94 17.57
CA LYS A 49 2.42 16.00 18.39
C LYS A 49 3.91 15.75 18.63
N ALA A 50 4.29 14.52 18.97
CA ALA A 50 5.69 14.14 19.18
C ALA A 50 6.52 14.34 17.90
N VAL A 51 6.01 13.92 16.75
CA VAL A 51 6.63 14.15 15.44
C VAL A 51 6.76 15.64 15.14
N SER A 52 5.71 16.42 15.36
CA SER A 52 5.71 17.87 15.08
C SER A 52 6.69 18.66 15.92
N ARG A 53 7.04 18.17 17.11
CA ARG A 53 8.08 18.75 17.97
C ARG A 53 9.51 18.38 17.55
N ASN A 54 9.66 17.44 16.63
CA ASN A 54 10.94 16.89 16.18
C ASN A 54 10.98 16.78 14.64
N LEU A 55 10.43 17.78 13.93
CA LEU A 55 10.31 17.73 12.46
C LEU A 55 11.65 17.63 11.74
N ASP A 56 12.69 18.18 12.32
CA ASP A 56 14.07 18.10 11.84
C ASP A 56 14.58 16.66 11.68
N ARG A 57 14.00 15.71 12.44
CA ARG A 57 14.30 14.28 12.36
C ARG A 57 13.53 13.54 11.29
N PHE A 58 12.54 14.18 10.65
CA PHE A 58 11.65 13.57 9.68
C PHE A 58 11.72 14.29 8.33
N PRO A 59 12.82 14.19 7.60
CA PRO A 59 12.90 14.71 6.24
C PRO A 59 11.85 14.01 5.34
N GLU A 60 11.55 14.58 4.18
CA GLU A 60 10.49 14.11 3.30
C GLU A 60 10.62 12.63 2.88
N HIS A 61 11.84 12.12 2.78
CA HIS A 61 12.08 10.70 2.48
C HIS A 61 11.85 9.77 3.69
N PHE A 62 11.66 10.30 4.91
CA PHE A 62 11.29 9.54 6.11
C PHE A 62 9.80 9.60 6.39
N MET A 63 9.18 10.78 6.18
CA MET A 63 7.77 10.99 6.46
C MET A 63 7.21 12.05 5.51
N PHE A 64 5.98 11.83 5.02
CA PHE A 64 5.26 12.80 4.21
C PHE A 64 3.76 12.75 4.53
N SER A 65 3.06 13.84 4.29
CA SER A 65 1.60 13.88 4.37
C SER A 65 0.99 13.41 3.05
N LEU A 66 -0.09 12.62 3.14
CA LEU A 66 -0.84 12.22 1.95
C LEU A 66 -1.52 13.44 1.32
N ASN A 67 -1.64 13.42 0.00
CA ASN A 67 -2.54 14.32 -0.70
C ASN A 67 -3.98 13.76 -0.70
N LYS A 68 -4.95 14.57 -1.16
CA LYS A 68 -6.36 14.18 -1.19
C LYS A 68 -6.61 12.95 -2.05
N GLN A 69 -5.95 12.84 -3.19
CA GLN A 69 -6.10 11.72 -4.12
C GLN A 69 -5.55 10.42 -3.52
N GLU A 70 -4.36 10.45 -2.94
CA GLU A 70 -3.75 9.30 -2.26
C GLU A 70 -4.64 8.82 -1.10
N HIS A 71 -5.18 9.75 -0.32
CA HIS A 71 -6.08 9.44 0.78
C HIS A 71 -7.38 8.80 0.29
N GLN A 72 -8.01 9.35 -0.75
CA GLN A 72 -9.23 8.79 -1.35
C GLN A 72 -8.99 7.39 -1.92
N ASN A 73 -7.89 7.17 -2.61
CA ASN A 73 -7.53 5.86 -3.15
C ASN A 73 -7.39 4.82 -2.04
N LEU A 74 -6.76 5.17 -0.91
CA LEU A 74 -6.64 4.26 0.23
C LEU A 74 -8.00 3.92 0.84
N ILE A 75 -8.91 4.89 0.99
CA ILE A 75 -10.27 4.65 1.48
C ILE A 75 -11.00 3.68 0.55
N PHE A 76 -10.91 3.91 -0.76
CA PHE A 76 -11.61 3.11 -1.76
C PHE A 76 -11.11 1.66 -1.80
N HIS A 77 -9.80 1.44 -1.73
CA HIS A 77 -9.21 0.11 -1.77
C HIS A 77 -9.45 -0.72 -0.49
N PHE A 78 -9.54 -0.09 0.65
CA PHE A 78 -9.63 -0.79 1.94
C PHE A 78 -11.01 -0.75 2.59
N GLY A 79 -12.00 -0.13 1.94
CA GLY A 79 -13.42 -0.20 2.32
C GLY A 79 -13.75 0.22 3.75
N THR A 80 -12.89 0.99 4.40
CA THR A 80 -13.06 1.34 5.81
C THR A 80 -13.86 2.62 5.96
N SER A 81 -15.12 2.46 6.34
CA SER A 81 -16.02 3.56 6.73
C SER A 81 -15.51 4.41 7.92
N SER A 82 -14.48 3.94 8.63
CA SER A 82 -13.91 4.64 9.79
C SER A 82 -12.90 5.76 9.42
N TRP A 83 -12.72 6.06 8.13
CA TRP A 83 -11.87 7.16 7.65
C TRP A 83 -12.61 8.51 7.57
N GLY A 84 -13.90 8.53 7.99
CA GLY A 84 -14.72 9.72 7.95
C GLY A 84 -14.26 10.79 8.94
N GLY A 85 -14.07 12.02 8.46
CA GLY A 85 -13.94 13.21 9.30
C GLY A 85 -12.55 13.63 9.72
N THR A 86 -11.47 13.12 9.14
CA THR A 86 -10.12 13.62 9.42
C THR A 86 -9.90 15.02 8.86
N ARG A 87 -9.86 16.03 9.74
CA ARG A 87 -9.55 17.43 9.36
C ARG A 87 -8.11 17.59 8.83
N LYS A 88 -7.22 16.63 9.12
CA LYS A 88 -5.81 16.64 8.70
C LYS A 88 -5.51 15.39 7.89
N MET A 89 -4.77 15.56 6.80
CA MET A 89 -4.31 14.43 5.99
C MET A 89 -3.41 13.51 6.82
N PRO A 90 -3.56 12.17 6.69
CA PRO A 90 -2.69 11.20 7.35
C PRO A 90 -1.23 11.42 6.96
N ARG A 91 -0.33 11.09 7.89
CA ARG A 91 1.10 11.06 7.64
C ARG A 91 1.52 9.62 7.35
N ALA A 92 2.34 9.46 6.32
CA ALA A 92 2.94 8.18 5.95
C ALA A 92 4.42 8.17 6.36
N PHE A 93 4.83 7.12 7.04
CA PHE A 93 6.20 6.92 7.53
C PHE A 93 6.85 5.77 6.77
N THR A 94 8.02 6.01 6.20
CA THR A 94 8.85 4.97 5.61
C THR A 94 9.55 4.16 6.71
N GLU A 95 10.21 3.07 6.34
CA GLU A 95 11.02 2.26 7.27
C GLU A 95 11.96 3.13 8.13
N HIS A 96 12.65 4.08 7.52
CA HIS A 96 13.55 5.00 8.21
C HIS A 96 12.80 5.96 9.17
N GLY A 97 11.63 6.44 8.75
CA GLY A 97 10.78 7.27 9.61
C GLY A 97 10.26 6.51 10.83
N ILE A 98 9.91 5.22 10.66
CA ILE A 98 9.48 4.36 11.77
C ILE A 98 10.63 4.10 12.75
N LEU A 99 11.84 3.84 12.24
CA LEU A 99 13.03 3.74 13.10
C LEU A 99 13.24 5.02 13.90
N MET A 100 13.07 6.19 13.30
CA MET A 100 13.21 7.48 13.97
C MET A 100 12.15 7.66 15.06
N LEU A 101 10.92 7.15 14.88
CA LEU A 101 9.87 7.22 15.90
C LEU A 101 10.26 6.56 17.22
N SER A 102 11.11 5.53 17.23
CA SER A 102 11.55 4.88 18.46
C SER A 102 12.31 5.82 19.37
N SER A 103 13.13 6.70 18.79
CA SER A 103 13.90 7.71 19.53
C SER A 103 13.04 8.87 20.01
N VAL A 104 11.96 9.18 19.29
CA VAL A 104 11.05 10.30 19.62
C VAL A 104 10.02 9.89 20.67
N LEU A 105 9.48 8.68 20.59
CA LEU A 105 8.49 8.17 21.54
C LEU A 105 9.10 7.65 22.85
N ASN A 106 10.37 7.30 22.85
CA ASN A 106 11.20 6.92 23.99
C ASN A 106 10.48 6.07 25.05
N SER A 107 9.79 5.00 24.63
CA SER A 107 9.12 4.06 25.52
C SER A 107 9.53 2.61 25.22
N LYS A 108 9.56 1.76 26.27
CA LYS A 108 9.86 0.32 26.10
C LYS A 108 8.95 -0.34 25.07
N ARG A 109 7.66 0.03 25.05
CA ARG A 109 6.71 -0.47 24.06
C ARG A 109 7.06 -0.02 22.64
N ALA A 110 7.43 1.24 22.44
CA ALA A 110 7.83 1.74 21.14
C ALA A 110 9.05 1.01 20.60
N ILE A 111 10.03 0.71 21.45
CA ILE A 111 11.22 -0.07 21.05
C ILE A 111 10.81 -1.48 20.60
N GLN A 112 9.99 -2.19 21.38
CA GLN A 112 9.54 -3.55 21.03
C GLN A 112 8.74 -3.57 19.73
N VAL A 113 7.79 -2.64 19.57
CA VAL A 113 6.98 -2.52 18.35
C VAL A 113 7.86 -2.23 17.15
N ASN A 114 8.86 -1.35 17.28
CA ASN A 114 9.78 -1.07 16.19
C ASN A 114 10.61 -2.28 15.78
N ILE A 115 11.08 -3.07 16.73
CA ILE A 115 11.79 -4.32 16.42
C ILE A 115 10.91 -5.25 15.60
N GLU A 116 9.64 -5.44 15.98
CA GLU A 116 8.70 -6.28 15.23
C GLU A 116 8.39 -5.72 13.83
N ILE A 117 8.22 -4.41 13.71
CA ILE A 117 8.01 -3.75 12.42
C ILE A 117 9.25 -3.95 11.53
N MET A 118 10.45 -3.73 12.05
CA MET A 118 11.69 -3.90 11.28
C MET A 118 11.90 -5.35 10.85
N ASN A 119 11.64 -6.32 11.71
CA ASN A 119 11.67 -7.74 11.37
C ASN A 119 10.69 -8.06 10.23
N THR A 120 9.52 -7.45 10.22
CA THR A 120 8.53 -7.61 9.16
C THR A 120 9.03 -7.01 7.83
N PHE A 121 9.63 -5.82 7.85
CA PHE A 121 10.24 -5.23 6.65
C PHE A 121 11.40 -6.08 6.09
N ILE A 122 12.25 -6.65 6.97
CA ILE A 122 13.34 -7.53 6.57
C ILE A 122 12.78 -8.78 5.88
N LYS A 123 11.83 -9.48 6.51
CA LYS A 123 11.19 -10.68 5.95
C LYS A 123 10.52 -10.37 4.60
N TYR A 124 9.83 -9.23 4.51
CA TYR A 124 9.22 -8.83 3.25
C TYR A 124 10.26 -8.60 2.15
N ARG A 125 11.41 -8.01 2.49
CA ARG A 125 12.52 -7.81 1.56
C ARG A 125 13.12 -9.13 1.10
N GLU A 126 13.36 -10.05 2.03
CA GLU A 126 13.86 -11.41 1.75
C GLU A 126 12.89 -12.17 0.84
N PHE A 127 11.59 -12.11 1.16
CA PHE A 127 10.55 -12.72 0.33
C PHE A 127 10.57 -12.17 -1.11
N MET A 128 10.67 -10.86 -1.28
CA MET A 128 10.74 -10.24 -2.60
C MET A 128 12.00 -10.62 -3.38
N LEU A 129 13.14 -10.78 -2.70
CA LEU A 129 14.40 -11.22 -3.32
C LEU A 129 14.32 -12.69 -3.74
N THR A 130 13.77 -13.55 -2.89
CA THR A 130 13.65 -14.99 -3.14
C THR A 130 12.68 -15.29 -4.28
N HIS A 131 11.67 -14.44 -4.52
CA HIS A 131 10.65 -14.64 -5.54
C HIS A 131 10.84 -13.75 -6.78
N GLN A 132 12.03 -13.20 -6.95
CA GLN A 132 12.35 -12.37 -8.13
C GLN A 132 12.14 -13.13 -9.44
N ASP A 133 12.50 -14.42 -9.48
CA ASP A 133 12.29 -15.30 -10.63
C ASP A 133 10.80 -15.50 -10.95
N LEU A 134 9.95 -15.61 -9.92
CA LEU A 134 8.50 -15.74 -10.09
C LEU A 134 7.91 -14.44 -10.64
N ARG A 135 8.37 -13.29 -10.16
CA ARG A 135 7.96 -11.99 -10.69
C ARG A 135 8.31 -11.84 -12.16
N LEU A 136 9.53 -12.18 -12.54
CA LEU A 136 9.96 -12.16 -13.95
C LEU A 136 9.11 -13.10 -14.82
N LYS A 137 8.77 -14.30 -14.32
CA LYS A 137 7.88 -15.23 -15.02
C LYS A 137 6.46 -14.69 -15.17
N ILE A 138 5.93 -14.01 -14.15
CA ILE A 138 4.61 -13.36 -14.23
C ILE A 138 4.62 -12.22 -15.25
N GLU A 139 5.62 -11.35 -15.24
CA GLU A 139 5.80 -10.28 -16.21
C GLU A 139 5.95 -10.82 -17.65
N GLU A 140 6.65 -11.95 -17.83
CA GLU A 140 6.78 -12.62 -19.12
C GLU A 140 5.45 -13.23 -19.59
N LEU A 141 4.68 -13.84 -18.67
CA LEU A 141 3.34 -14.35 -18.95
C LEU A 141 2.37 -13.23 -19.34
N GLU A 142 2.36 -12.13 -18.62
CA GLU A 142 1.53 -10.95 -18.94
C GLU A 142 1.83 -10.45 -20.36
N LYS A 143 3.11 -10.30 -20.71
CA LYS A 143 3.51 -9.89 -22.08
C LYS A 143 3.08 -10.88 -23.15
N ARG A 144 3.13 -12.18 -22.87
CA ARG A 144 2.65 -13.22 -23.81
C ARG A 144 1.13 -13.21 -23.96
N TYR A 145 0.41 -13.02 -22.85
CA TYR A 145 -1.06 -12.92 -22.90
C TYR A 145 -1.51 -11.68 -23.68
N ASP A 146 -0.92 -10.53 -23.42
CA ASP A 146 -1.23 -9.30 -24.15
C ASP A 146 -0.99 -9.45 -25.66
N SER A 147 0.09 -10.12 -26.07
CA SER A 147 0.37 -10.37 -27.48
C SER A 147 -0.63 -11.35 -28.12
N GLN A 148 -1.04 -12.39 -27.39
CA GLN A 148 -2.03 -13.37 -27.88
C GLN A 148 -3.45 -12.77 -27.90
N PHE A 149 -3.84 -12.01 -26.90
CA PHE A 149 -5.12 -11.30 -26.90
C PHE A 149 -5.18 -10.24 -28.00
N LYS A 150 -4.10 -9.54 -28.27
CA LYS A 150 -4.02 -8.57 -29.37
C LYS A 150 -4.27 -9.22 -30.71
N VAL A 151 -3.65 -10.36 -30.99
CA VAL A 151 -3.86 -11.14 -32.22
C VAL A 151 -5.31 -11.63 -32.31
N VAL A 152 -5.89 -12.15 -31.23
CA VAL A 152 -7.30 -12.60 -31.21
C VAL A 152 -8.26 -11.44 -31.44
N PHE A 153 -8.01 -10.27 -30.83
CA PHE A 153 -8.82 -9.06 -31.04
C PHE A 153 -8.72 -8.52 -32.47
N GLU A 154 -7.53 -8.52 -33.06
CA GLU A 154 -7.33 -8.11 -34.45
C GLU A 154 -8.08 -9.06 -35.41
N THR A 155 -7.98 -10.38 -35.20
CA THR A 155 -8.70 -11.37 -35.99
C THR A 155 -10.22 -11.27 -35.86
N LEU A 156 -10.72 -11.00 -34.65
CA LEU A 156 -12.15 -10.76 -34.40
C LEU A 156 -12.63 -9.47 -35.07
N LYS A 157 -11.82 -8.43 -35.08
CA LYS A 157 -12.13 -7.17 -35.73
C LYS A 157 -12.21 -7.34 -37.27
N GLU A 158 -11.27 -8.07 -37.87
CA GLU A 158 -11.30 -8.41 -39.29
C GLU A 158 -12.53 -9.25 -39.67
N LEU A 159 -13.00 -10.13 -38.78
CA LEU A 159 -14.22 -10.94 -38.99
C LEU A 159 -15.52 -10.12 -38.80
N LEU A 160 -15.49 -9.07 -37.99
CA LEU A 160 -16.65 -8.20 -37.71
C LEU A 160 -16.76 -7.02 -38.69
N ASP A 161 -15.68 -6.60 -39.32
CA ASP A 161 -15.72 -5.58 -40.36
C ASP A 161 -16.31 -6.20 -41.65
N PRO A 162 -17.45 -5.72 -42.16
CA PRO A 162 -18.04 -6.26 -43.37
C PRO A 162 -17.05 -6.02 -44.52
N PRO A 163 -16.92 -7.05 -45.44
CA PRO A 163 -15.98 -6.92 -46.54
C PRO A 163 -16.31 -5.65 -47.35
N VAL A 164 -15.31 -4.80 -47.46
CA VAL A 164 -15.41 -3.59 -48.26
C VAL A 164 -15.70 -4.05 -49.71
N ASN A 165 -16.93 -3.90 -50.14
CA ASN A 165 -17.33 -4.26 -51.52
C ASN A 165 -16.77 -3.17 -52.46
N PRO A 166 -15.71 -3.45 -53.25
CA PRO A 166 -15.08 -2.45 -54.10
C PRO A 166 -15.93 -2.02 -55.29
N ASN A 167 -17.16 -2.57 -55.45
CA ASN A 167 -18.02 -2.36 -56.59
C ASN A 167 -19.36 -1.65 -56.31
N LYS A 168 -19.43 -0.78 -55.29
CA LYS A 168 -20.56 0.18 -55.24
C LYS A 168 -20.35 1.29 -56.25
N ARG A 169 -20.91 1.08 -57.49
CA ARG A 169 -21.10 2.18 -58.42
C ARG A 169 -22.05 3.20 -57.77
N PRO A 170 -21.71 4.50 -57.77
CA PRO A 170 -22.64 5.50 -57.28
C PRO A 170 -23.87 5.53 -58.21
N ILE A 171 -25.05 5.27 -57.66
CA ILE A 171 -26.32 5.46 -58.37
C ILE A 171 -26.56 6.97 -58.30
N GLY A 172 -26.12 7.68 -59.35
CA GLY A 172 -26.42 9.10 -59.51
C GLY A 172 -27.71 9.22 -60.34
N PHE A 173 -28.73 9.79 -59.73
CA PHE A 173 -29.86 10.40 -60.49
C PHE A 173 -29.37 11.71 -61.07
N HIS A 174 -29.22 11.78 -62.38
CA HIS A 174 -29.12 13.01 -63.09
C HIS A 174 -30.53 13.51 -63.37
N ALA A 175 -30.89 14.66 -62.82
CA ALA A 175 -32.02 15.47 -63.24
C ALA A 175 -31.61 16.40 -64.40
#